data_695bcbdaaa166eb1942076cf969479d6
#
_entry.id   695bcbdaaa166eb1942076cf969479d6
#
_cell.length_a   1.000
_cell.length_b   1.000
_cell.length_c   1.000
_cell.angle_alpha   90.00
_cell.angle_beta   90.00
_cell.angle_gamma   90.00
#
_symmetry.space_group_name_H-M   'P 1'
#
loop_
_entity.id
_entity.type
_entity.pdbx_description
1 polymer ?
#
loop_
_entity_poly.entity_id
_entity_poly.type
_entity_poly.pdbx_seq_one_letter_code
_entity_poly.pdbx_strand_id
1 'polypeptide(L)'
;MMQAEPARAAAASAPIEIELMTWTEVKAALAAGKTTALFYTGGVEQRGPQNATGGHNMMARPIVKAIAEKLGNAIAMPVLPFSPTGMSADLPGSFDLPADLLGTVLERLAEDAIVNGFTTVVLMGDSGGGQGPDGIYASVAKKLDDKHKANGARVFYANESYTKANREFSDILVKEGFPPGTHGGILDTSLMMYLDTDNKYVRRDLLASAVGDPVRPRGQKPEPGYKPVNNGITGDARRSSAEIGKRFFDHKVDTAVKQIKALQASR
;
A
#
# COMPACT_ATOMS: atom_id res chain seq x y z
N MET A 1 35.08 -27.38 37.13
CA MET A 1 34.76 -27.01 35.73
C MET A 1 33.46 -26.24 35.77
N MET A 2 33.51 -24.90 35.68
CA MET A 2 32.33 -24.06 35.55
C MET A 2 31.89 -24.09 34.07
N GLN A 3 30.71 -24.60 33.79
CA GLN A 3 30.08 -24.49 32.48
C GLN A 3 29.67 -23.04 32.28
N ALA A 4 30.23 -22.39 31.24
CA ALA A 4 29.79 -21.07 30.83
C ALA A 4 28.36 -21.16 30.26
N GLU A 5 27.42 -20.42 30.84
CA GLU A 5 26.10 -20.21 30.23
C GLU A 5 26.26 -19.59 28.84
N PRO A 6 25.53 -20.09 27.83
CA PRO A 6 25.58 -19.47 26.52
C PRO A 6 25.04 -18.04 26.63
N ALA A 7 25.81 -17.07 26.14
CA ALA A 7 25.42 -15.68 26.07
C ALA A 7 24.05 -15.56 25.40
N ARG A 8 23.08 -15.02 26.14
CA ARG A 8 21.71 -14.74 25.66
C ARG A 8 21.84 -13.79 24.46
N ALA A 9 21.57 -14.29 23.26
CA ALA A 9 21.54 -13.44 22.06
C ALA A 9 20.63 -12.24 22.36
N ALA A 10 21.10 -11.03 21.96
CA ALA A 10 20.34 -9.82 22.12
C ALA A 10 18.94 -10.08 21.56
N ALA A 11 17.91 -9.87 22.39
CA ALA A 11 16.53 -10.15 22.02
C ALA A 11 16.22 -9.37 20.73
N ALA A 12 16.06 -10.08 19.63
CA ALA A 12 15.52 -9.49 18.40
C ALA A 12 14.21 -8.78 18.74
N SER A 13 14.03 -7.56 18.26
CA SER A 13 12.77 -6.83 18.47
C SER A 13 11.59 -7.73 18.06
N ALA A 14 10.56 -7.80 18.90
CA ALA A 14 9.40 -8.64 18.60
C ALA A 14 8.83 -8.31 17.22
N PRO A 15 8.51 -9.32 16.39
CA PRO A 15 7.98 -9.08 15.06
C PRO A 15 6.72 -8.21 15.12
N ILE A 16 6.51 -7.40 14.08
CA ILE A 16 5.38 -6.48 13.97
C ILE A 16 4.42 -6.89 12.84
N GLU A 17 4.83 -7.87 12.05
CA GLU A 17 4.03 -8.51 11.01
C GLU A 17 3.42 -9.78 11.60
N ILE A 18 2.08 -9.87 11.61
CA ILE A 18 1.38 -10.98 12.27
C ILE A 18 1.75 -12.36 11.68
N GLU A 19 2.11 -12.40 10.38
CA GLU A 19 2.55 -13.63 9.70
C GLU A 19 3.85 -14.21 10.27
N LEU A 20 4.63 -13.40 10.99
CA LEU A 20 5.90 -13.81 11.62
C LEU A 20 5.76 -14.03 13.12
N MET A 21 4.54 -13.89 13.67
CA MET A 21 4.27 -14.02 15.11
C MET A 21 3.62 -15.36 15.41
N THR A 22 4.02 -15.96 16.52
CA THR A 22 3.28 -17.05 17.15
C THR A 22 2.03 -16.50 17.85
N TRP A 23 1.03 -17.35 18.12
CA TRP A 23 -0.18 -16.89 18.82
C TRP A 23 0.13 -16.32 20.23
N THR A 24 1.17 -16.82 20.89
CA THR A 24 1.61 -16.31 22.21
C THR A 24 2.23 -14.92 22.09
N GLU A 25 2.96 -14.64 21.02
CA GLU A 25 3.52 -13.31 20.73
C GLU A 25 2.41 -12.31 20.36
N VAL A 26 1.40 -12.73 19.59
CA VAL A 26 0.22 -11.89 19.30
C VAL A 26 -0.49 -11.53 20.61
N LYS A 27 -0.75 -12.51 21.49
CA LYS A 27 -1.38 -12.28 22.80
C LYS A 27 -0.56 -11.30 23.65
N ALA A 28 0.77 -11.45 23.68
CA ALA A 28 1.66 -10.56 24.43
C ALA A 28 1.68 -9.14 23.83
N ALA A 29 1.67 -9.01 22.51
CA ALA A 29 1.64 -7.72 21.82
C ALA A 29 0.33 -6.96 22.08
N LEU A 30 -0.82 -7.64 22.04
CA LEU A 30 -2.12 -7.07 22.40
C LEU A 30 -2.13 -6.60 23.86
N ALA A 31 -1.64 -7.41 24.80
CA ALA A 31 -1.51 -7.04 26.20
C ALA A 31 -0.56 -5.85 26.43
N ALA A 32 0.45 -5.68 25.57
CA ALA A 32 1.36 -4.54 25.57
C ALA A 32 0.80 -3.29 24.86
N GLY A 33 -0.49 -3.30 24.46
CA GLY A 33 -1.16 -2.15 23.84
C GLY A 33 -1.03 -2.04 22.32
N LYS A 34 -0.50 -3.06 21.62
CA LYS A 34 -0.49 -3.11 20.15
C LYS A 34 -1.85 -3.60 19.64
N THR A 35 -2.87 -2.73 19.76
CA THR A 35 -4.27 -3.09 19.50
C THR A 35 -4.82 -2.54 18.18
N THR A 36 -3.96 -2.00 17.31
CA THR A 36 -4.33 -1.52 15.98
C THR A 36 -3.94 -2.54 14.91
N ALA A 37 -4.91 -3.09 14.18
CA ALA A 37 -4.70 -3.97 13.03
C ALA A 37 -4.65 -3.13 11.73
N LEU A 38 -3.57 -3.23 10.95
CA LEU A 38 -3.43 -2.54 9.67
C LEU A 38 -3.60 -3.52 8.51
N PHE A 39 -4.73 -3.50 7.83
CA PHE A 39 -4.96 -4.24 6.59
C PHE A 39 -4.60 -3.38 5.39
N TYR A 40 -3.69 -3.88 4.56
CA TYR A 40 -3.28 -3.21 3.33
C TYR A 40 -3.55 -4.12 2.13
N THR A 41 -4.26 -3.62 1.15
CA THR A 41 -4.56 -4.36 -0.07
C THR A 41 -3.58 -3.94 -1.16
N GLY A 42 -2.93 -4.90 -1.76
CA GLY A 42 -2.07 -4.72 -2.91
C GLY A 42 -2.84 -4.85 -4.23
N GLY A 43 -2.32 -5.65 -5.15
CA GLY A 43 -2.90 -5.95 -6.45
C GLY A 43 -1.88 -6.55 -7.40
N VAL A 44 -2.37 -7.27 -8.38
CA VAL A 44 -1.58 -7.75 -9.54
C VAL A 44 -2.11 -7.04 -10.77
N GLU A 45 -1.32 -6.14 -11.34
CA GLU A 45 -1.71 -5.26 -12.42
C GLU A 45 -0.53 -4.99 -13.35
N GLN A 46 -0.78 -5.01 -14.66
CA GLN A 46 0.22 -4.55 -15.63
C GLN A 46 0.62 -3.09 -15.31
N ARG A 47 1.90 -2.74 -15.46
CA ARG A 47 2.43 -1.41 -15.13
C ARG A 47 3.67 -1.07 -15.94
N GLY A 48 3.52 -1.18 -17.24
CA GLY A 48 4.57 -0.98 -18.21
C GLY A 48 5.51 -2.18 -18.34
N PRO A 49 6.31 -2.21 -19.41
CA PRO A 49 7.22 -3.33 -19.70
C PRO A 49 8.37 -3.44 -18.70
N GLN A 50 8.71 -2.35 -18.00
CA GLN A 50 9.83 -2.29 -17.07
C GLN A 50 9.50 -2.82 -15.67
N ASN A 51 8.23 -2.85 -15.26
CA ASN A 51 7.84 -3.20 -13.90
C ASN A 51 7.17 -4.56 -13.81
N ALA A 52 7.49 -5.32 -12.75
CA ALA A 52 6.77 -6.55 -12.43
C ALA A 52 5.30 -6.26 -12.09
N THR A 53 4.39 -7.13 -12.53
CA THR A 53 2.92 -6.96 -12.36
C THR A 53 2.47 -6.99 -10.90
N GLY A 54 3.22 -7.64 -10.00
CA GLY A 54 2.96 -7.67 -8.56
C GLY A 54 3.39 -6.42 -7.79
N GLY A 55 3.69 -5.31 -8.48
CA GLY A 55 4.24 -4.09 -7.87
C GLY A 55 3.47 -3.59 -6.65
N HIS A 56 2.13 -3.57 -6.70
CA HIS A 56 1.32 -3.16 -5.54
C HIS A 56 1.55 -4.05 -4.31
N ASN A 57 1.68 -5.37 -4.49
CA ASN A 57 1.97 -6.30 -3.39
C ASN A 57 3.37 -6.06 -2.82
N MET A 58 4.35 -5.86 -3.71
CA MET A 58 5.75 -5.63 -3.35
C MET A 58 5.94 -4.31 -2.60
N MET A 59 5.15 -3.28 -2.92
CA MET A 59 5.14 -1.98 -2.24
C MET A 59 4.34 -2.02 -0.94
N ALA A 60 3.19 -2.68 -0.92
CA ALA A 60 2.26 -2.69 0.21
C ALA A 60 2.89 -3.26 1.49
N ARG A 61 3.58 -4.40 1.41
CA ARG A 61 4.14 -5.06 2.59
C ARG A 61 5.17 -4.20 3.35
N PRO A 62 6.22 -3.66 2.72
CA PRO A 62 7.17 -2.80 3.44
C PRO A 62 6.55 -1.49 3.91
N ILE A 63 5.57 -0.94 3.20
CA ILE A 63 4.86 0.29 3.60
C ILE A 63 4.04 0.04 4.86
N VAL A 64 3.18 -0.99 4.89
CA VAL A 64 2.33 -1.27 6.06
C VAL A 64 3.16 -1.63 7.29
N LYS A 65 4.28 -2.34 7.10
CA LYS A 65 5.26 -2.62 8.15
C LYS A 65 5.84 -1.33 8.72
N ALA A 66 6.34 -0.44 7.89
CA ALA A 66 6.93 0.84 8.32
C ALA A 66 5.88 1.75 9.02
N ILE A 67 4.62 1.74 8.55
CA ILE A 67 3.52 2.44 9.21
C ILE A 67 3.30 1.86 10.61
N ALA A 68 3.24 0.53 10.76
CA ALA A 68 3.04 -0.14 12.05
C ALA A 68 4.18 0.16 13.04
N GLU A 69 5.43 0.12 12.57
CA GLU A 69 6.62 0.50 13.34
C GLU A 69 6.53 1.94 13.84
N LYS A 70 6.18 2.87 12.96
CA LYS A 70 6.13 4.31 13.29
C LYS A 70 4.94 4.70 14.16
N LEU A 71 3.83 3.95 14.11
CA LEU A 71 2.69 4.11 15.02
C LEU A 71 3.02 3.59 16.42
N GLY A 72 3.76 2.48 16.54
CA GLY A 72 4.17 1.85 17.78
C GLY A 72 3.09 0.98 18.45
N ASN A 73 1.81 1.26 18.22
CA ASN A 73 0.65 0.53 18.78
C ASN A 73 -0.06 -0.36 17.75
N ALA A 74 0.58 -0.66 16.62
CA ALA A 74 -0.03 -1.37 15.51
C ALA A 74 0.70 -2.67 15.15
N ILE A 75 -0.03 -3.57 14.51
CA ILE A 75 0.45 -4.81 13.90
C ILE A 75 0.06 -4.78 12.42
N ALA A 76 1.02 -5.07 11.54
CA ALA A 76 0.79 -5.22 10.11
C ALA A 76 0.16 -6.59 9.83
N MET A 77 -1.00 -6.58 9.16
CA MET A 77 -1.68 -7.78 8.69
C MET A 77 -1.12 -8.24 7.36
N PRO A 78 -1.37 -9.50 6.93
CA PRO A 78 -1.00 -9.98 5.60
C PRO A 78 -1.55 -9.09 4.51
N VAL A 79 -0.76 -8.84 3.47
CA VAL A 79 -1.22 -8.08 2.30
C VAL A 79 -2.23 -8.92 1.52
N LEU A 80 -3.41 -8.36 1.26
CA LEU A 80 -4.37 -8.94 0.33
C LEU A 80 -3.86 -8.73 -1.10
N PRO A 81 -3.53 -9.80 -1.85
CA PRO A 81 -2.77 -9.67 -3.10
C PRO A 81 -3.59 -9.28 -4.32
N PHE A 82 -4.89 -9.11 -4.20
CA PHE A 82 -5.81 -8.75 -5.28
C PHE A 82 -6.75 -7.63 -4.86
N SER A 83 -7.06 -6.75 -5.81
CA SER A 83 -7.96 -5.61 -5.66
C SER A 83 -8.71 -5.34 -6.97
N PRO A 84 -9.75 -4.50 -6.98
CA PRO A 84 -10.35 -4.05 -8.24
C PRO A 84 -9.30 -3.38 -9.12
N THR A 85 -9.18 -3.83 -10.36
CA THR A 85 -8.22 -3.32 -11.34
C THR A 85 -8.80 -3.43 -12.75
N GLY A 86 -8.28 -2.64 -13.69
CA GLY A 86 -8.64 -2.77 -15.09
C GLY A 86 -7.92 -3.95 -15.75
N MET A 87 -8.62 -4.70 -16.58
CA MET A 87 -8.04 -5.78 -17.40
C MET A 87 -8.03 -5.39 -18.86
N SER A 88 -6.98 -5.81 -19.58
CA SER A 88 -6.86 -5.68 -21.04
C SER A 88 -6.21 -6.92 -21.61
N ALA A 89 -6.80 -7.46 -22.69
CA ALA A 89 -6.21 -8.58 -23.40
C ALA A 89 -4.92 -8.17 -24.14
N ASP A 90 -4.82 -6.89 -24.53
CA ASP A 90 -3.63 -6.36 -25.22
C ASP A 90 -2.43 -6.19 -24.26
N LEU A 91 -2.71 -6.05 -22.96
CA LEU A 91 -1.70 -5.90 -21.91
C LEU A 91 -1.95 -6.92 -20.79
N PRO A 92 -1.59 -8.18 -21.00
CA PRO A 92 -1.83 -9.23 -20.02
C PRO A 92 -1.04 -9.02 -18.73
N GLY A 93 -1.54 -9.57 -17.60
CA GLY A 93 -0.87 -9.50 -16.29
C GLY A 93 -1.66 -8.78 -15.23
N SER A 94 -2.90 -8.35 -15.53
CA SER A 94 -3.83 -7.83 -14.53
C SER A 94 -4.84 -8.90 -14.11
N PHE A 95 -5.13 -8.96 -12.79
CA PHE A 95 -6.11 -9.86 -12.21
C PHE A 95 -7.07 -9.05 -11.34
N ASP A 96 -8.33 -8.98 -11.77
CA ASP A 96 -9.36 -8.21 -11.09
C ASP A 96 -10.00 -9.01 -9.95
N LEU A 97 -10.19 -8.36 -8.81
CA LEU A 97 -11.06 -8.83 -7.75
C LEU A 97 -12.25 -7.85 -7.66
N PRO A 98 -13.47 -8.25 -7.99
CA PRO A 98 -14.63 -7.37 -7.94
C PRO A 98 -14.79 -6.69 -6.56
N ALA A 99 -15.23 -5.43 -6.56
CA ALA A 99 -15.26 -4.61 -5.35
C ALA A 99 -16.17 -5.19 -4.24
N ASP A 100 -17.29 -5.80 -4.60
CA ASP A 100 -18.20 -6.47 -3.68
C ASP A 100 -17.57 -7.68 -3.01
N LEU A 101 -16.81 -8.47 -3.77
CA LEU A 101 -16.08 -9.61 -3.24
C LEU A 101 -14.93 -9.15 -2.31
N LEU A 102 -14.17 -8.13 -2.71
CA LEU A 102 -13.18 -7.52 -1.82
C LEU A 102 -13.83 -7.01 -0.54
N GLY A 103 -14.99 -6.34 -0.63
CA GLY A 103 -15.74 -5.87 0.52
C GLY A 103 -16.09 -6.99 1.50
N THR A 104 -16.57 -8.11 0.98
CA THR A 104 -16.89 -9.31 1.79
C THR A 104 -15.65 -9.83 2.53
N VAL A 105 -14.50 -9.90 1.85
CA VAL A 105 -13.24 -10.33 2.47
C VAL A 105 -12.79 -9.35 3.55
N LEU A 106 -12.81 -8.04 3.27
CA LEU A 106 -12.40 -7.02 4.23
C LEU A 106 -13.31 -7.00 5.47
N GLU A 107 -14.63 -7.13 5.29
CA GLU A 107 -15.57 -7.24 6.40
C GLU A 107 -15.22 -8.42 7.31
N ARG A 108 -15.02 -9.60 6.72
CA ARG A 108 -14.71 -10.81 7.49
C ARG A 108 -13.40 -10.67 8.26
N LEU A 109 -12.33 -10.25 7.61
CA LEU A 109 -11.03 -10.11 8.23
C LEU A 109 -11.01 -9.04 9.33
N ALA A 110 -11.74 -7.93 9.14
CA ALA A 110 -11.84 -6.89 10.16
C ALA A 110 -12.63 -7.40 11.39
N GLU A 111 -13.69 -8.16 11.20
CA GLU A 111 -14.43 -8.78 12.30
C GLU A 111 -13.58 -9.81 13.04
N ASP A 112 -12.83 -10.64 12.33
CA ASP A 112 -11.92 -11.61 12.95
C ASP A 112 -10.81 -10.90 13.74
N ALA A 113 -10.29 -9.76 13.27
CA ALA A 113 -9.34 -8.96 14.04
C ALA A 113 -9.96 -8.45 15.36
N ILE A 114 -11.20 -7.95 15.32
CA ILE A 114 -11.92 -7.51 16.54
C ILE A 114 -12.11 -8.68 17.51
N VAL A 115 -12.51 -9.85 17.03
CA VAL A 115 -12.67 -11.07 17.86
C VAL A 115 -11.33 -11.50 18.49
N ASN A 116 -10.21 -11.28 17.78
CA ASN A 116 -8.87 -11.56 18.29
C ASN A 116 -8.38 -10.53 19.32
N GLY A 117 -9.11 -9.45 19.58
CA GLY A 117 -8.80 -8.46 20.61
C GLY A 117 -8.21 -7.14 20.08
N PHE A 118 -8.19 -6.91 18.78
CA PHE A 118 -7.86 -5.59 18.24
C PHE A 118 -9.02 -4.63 18.48
N THR A 119 -8.72 -3.45 19.01
CA THR A 119 -9.70 -2.39 19.27
C THR A 119 -9.75 -1.34 18.19
N THR A 120 -8.82 -1.38 17.26
CA THR A 120 -8.78 -0.50 16.09
C THR A 120 -8.41 -1.32 14.86
N VAL A 121 -9.19 -1.19 13.81
CA VAL A 121 -8.90 -1.77 12.49
C VAL A 121 -8.79 -0.63 11.49
N VAL A 122 -7.73 -0.64 10.68
CA VAL A 122 -7.52 0.34 9.62
C VAL A 122 -7.44 -0.38 8.28
N LEU A 123 -8.35 -0.03 7.38
CA LEU A 123 -8.38 -0.54 6.01
C LEU A 123 -7.64 0.44 5.09
N MET A 124 -6.72 -0.08 4.27
CA MET A 124 -5.86 0.68 3.37
C MET A 124 -5.71 -0.05 2.04
N GLY A 125 -5.28 0.64 1.00
CA GLY A 125 -4.99 0.03 -0.31
C GLY A 125 -3.91 0.78 -1.07
N ASP A 126 -3.15 0.05 -1.91
CA ASP A 126 -2.11 0.62 -2.78
C ASP A 126 -2.54 0.70 -4.25
N SER A 127 -3.55 -0.06 -4.68
CA SER A 127 -4.18 0.06 -6.01
C SER A 127 -5.30 1.11 -5.98
N GLY A 128 -5.53 1.80 -7.10
CA GLY A 128 -6.56 2.85 -7.21
C GLY A 128 -8.00 2.34 -7.16
N GLY A 129 -8.23 1.05 -7.39
CA GLY A 129 -9.56 0.47 -7.42
C GLY A 129 -10.26 0.50 -6.06
N GLY A 130 -11.48 1.02 -6.03
CA GLY A 130 -12.30 1.06 -4.83
C GLY A 130 -11.92 2.11 -3.77
N GLN A 131 -10.94 2.98 -4.04
CA GLN A 131 -10.40 3.95 -3.08
C GLN A 131 -11.08 5.34 -3.11
N GLY A 132 -12.28 5.47 -3.65
CA GLY A 132 -13.04 6.71 -3.56
C GLY A 132 -13.66 6.93 -2.16
N PRO A 133 -14.20 8.14 -1.89
CA PRO A 133 -14.91 8.42 -0.63
C PRO A 133 -16.16 7.55 -0.46
N ASP A 134 -16.77 7.13 -1.56
CA ASP A 134 -17.93 6.20 -1.61
C ASP A 134 -17.49 4.80 -2.08
N GLY A 135 -16.20 4.51 -2.06
CA GLY A 135 -15.64 3.24 -2.48
C GLY A 135 -15.82 2.13 -1.44
N ILE A 136 -15.43 0.91 -1.86
CA ILE A 136 -15.71 -0.28 -1.03
C ILE A 136 -15.00 -0.23 0.34
N TYR A 137 -13.78 0.30 0.42
CA TYR A 137 -13.06 0.44 1.69
C TYR A 137 -13.79 1.38 2.67
N ALA A 138 -14.27 2.52 2.17
CA ALA A 138 -15.01 3.49 2.97
C ALA A 138 -16.36 2.91 3.44
N SER A 139 -17.07 2.22 2.55
CA SER A 139 -18.36 1.59 2.85
C SER A 139 -18.21 0.50 3.92
N VAL A 140 -17.19 -0.37 3.80
CA VAL A 140 -16.90 -1.43 4.79
C VAL A 140 -16.50 -0.82 6.13
N ALA A 141 -15.59 0.14 6.12
CA ALA A 141 -15.14 0.79 7.35
C ALA A 141 -16.29 1.45 8.09
N LYS A 142 -17.13 2.22 7.37
CA LYS A 142 -18.31 2.85 7.97
C LYS A 142 -19.29 1.82 8.56
N LYS A 143 -19.64 0.78 7.81
CA LYS A 143 -20.55 -0.28 8.26
C LYS A 143 -20.07 -0.95 9.54
N LEU A 144 -18.77 -1.31 9.59
CA LEU A 144 -18.19 -2.01 10.73
C LEU A 144 -17.95 -1.06 11.92
N ASP A 145 -17.57 0.19 11.69
CA ASP A 145 -17.44 1.19 12.76
C ASP A 145 -18.82 1.43 13.42
N ASP A 146 -19.87 1.60 12.63
CA ASP A 146 -21.24 1.76 13.15
C ASP A 146 -21.69 0.54 13.96
N LYS A 147 -21.29 -0.66 13.57
CA LYS A 147 -21.62 -1.91 14.27
C LYS A 147 -20.86 -2.07 15.59
N HIS A 148 -19.60 -1.69 15.65
CA HIS A 148 -18.70 -2.08 16.74
C HIS A 148 -18.30 -0.93 17.69
N LYS A 149 -18.49 0.34 17.30
CA LYS A 149 -18.08 1.50 18.11
C LYS A 149 -18.68 1.53 19.51
N ALA A 150 -19.93 1.08 19.68
CA ALA A 150 -20.59 0.99 20.98
C ALA A 150 -19.93 -0.07 21.89
N ASN A 151 -19.23 -1.04 21.32
CA ASN A 151 -18.51 -2.09 22.03
C ASN A 151 -17.00 -1.77 22.19
N GLY A 152 -16.58 -0.54 21.88
CA GLY A 152 -15.20 -0.06 22.06
C GLY A 152 -14.23 -0.40 20.93
N ALA A 153 -14.68 -1.02 19.83
CA ALA A 153 -13.86 -1.22 18.65
C ALA A 153 -14.18 -0.19 17.56
N ARG A 154 -13.14 0.29 16.87
CA ARG A 154 -13.25 1.28 15.79
C ARG A 154 -12.70 0.72 14.48
N VAL A 155 -13.35 1.03 13.39
CA VAL A 155 -12.92 0.64 12.05
C VAL A 155 -12.80 1.88 11.17
N PHE A 156 -11.61 2.12 10.65
CA PHE A 156 -11.30 3.30 9.85
C PHE A 156 -10.85 2.93 8.44
N TYR A 157 -11.10 3.81 7.50
CA TYR A 157 -10.49 3.80 6.19
C TYR A 157 -9.43 4.91 6.10
N ALA A 158 -8.19 4.53 5.79
CA ALA A 158 -7.08 5.46 5.61
C ALA A 158 -6.52 5.35 4.19
N ASN A 159 -6.76 6.37 3.35
CA ASN A 159 -6.40 6.37 1.94
C ASN A 159 -5.34 7.41 1.56
N GLU A 160 -4.92 8.25 2.49
CA GLU A 160 -4.01 9.37 2.15
C GLU A 160 -2.62 8.90 1.72
N SER A 161 -2.18 7.71 2.15
CA SER A 161 -0.93 7.10 1.66
C SER A 161 -0.95 6.82 0.15
N TYR A 162 -2.14 6.64 -0.43
CA TYR A 162 -2.31 6.47 -1.87
C TYR A 162 -2.75 7.75 -2.55
N THR A 163 -3.84 8.37 -2.12
CA THR A 163 -4.44 9.50 -2.83
C THR A 163 -3.64 10.79 -2.66
N LYS A 164 -3.42 11.21 -1.42
CA LYS A 164 -2.75 12.47 -1.09
C LYS A 164 -1.25 12.39 -1.32
N ALA A 165 -0.60 11.34 -0.82
CA ALA A 165 0.85 11.20 -0.95
C ALA A 165 1.29 11.11 -2.42
N ASN A 166 0.57 10.36 -3.27
CA ASN A 166 0.89 10.29 -4.69
C ASN A 166 0.80 11.66 -5.35
N ARG A 167 -0.29 12.42 -5.08
CA ARG A 167 -0.48 13.76 -5.65
C ARG A 167 0.60 14.73 -5.18
N GLU A 168 0.78 14.86 -3.87
CA GLU A 168 1.74 15.80 -3.29
C GLU A 168 3.18 15.51 -3.76
N PHE A 169 3.56 14.23 -3.80
CA PHE A 169 4.91 13.87 -4.23
C PHE A 169 5.10 14.03 -5.75
N SER A 170 4.07 13.78 -6.55
CA SER A 170 4.08 14.13 -7.99
C SER A 170 4.29 15.63 -8.20
N ASP A 171 3.59 16.48 -7.43
CA ASP A 171 3.74 17.94 -7.50
C ASP A 171 5.16 18.39 -7.10
N ILE A 172 5.76 17.72 -6.11
CA ILE A 172 7.17 17.97 -5.72
C ILE A 172 8.10 17.65 -6.88
N LEU A 173 7.97 16.46 -7.49
CA LEU A 173 8.83 16.07 -8.61
C LEU A 173 8.67 16.98 -9.82
N VAL A 174 7.45 17.41 -10.15
CA VAL A 174 7.22 18.36 -11.26
C VAL A 174 7.90 19.70 -10.99
N LYS A 175 7.87 20.22 -9.76
CA LYS A 175 8.61 21.43 -9.37
C LYS A 175 10.14 21.26 -9.45
N GLU A 176 10.63 20.04 -9.26
CA GLU A 176 12.04 19.69 -9.41
C GLU A 176 12.44 19.44 -10.90
N GLY A 177 11.52 19.64 -11.85
CA GLY A 177 11.77 19.47 -13.29
C GLY A 177 11.71 18.02 -13.77
N PHE A 178 11.05 17.14 -13.04
CA PHE A 178 10.74 15.79 -13.51
C PHE A 178 9.43 15.77 -14.31
N PRO A 179 9.29 14.87 -15.30
CA PRO A 179 8.04 14.72 -16.01
C PRO A 179 6.95 14.17 -15.09
N PRO A 180 5.66 14.54 -15.29
CA PRO A 180 4.56 13.93 -14.57
C PRO A 180 4.40 12.47 -14.97
N GLY A 181 3.96 11.65 -14.02
CA GLY A 181 3.69 10.22 -14.26
C GLY A 181 2.74 9.69 -13.21
N THR A 182 1.88 8.77 -13.63
CA THR A 182 0.96 8.05 -12.75
C THR A 182 1.22 6.54 -12.86
N HIS A 183 0.33 5.79 -13.50
CA HIS A 183 0.43 4.33 -13.62
C HIS A 183 1.72 3.90 -14.36
N GLY A 184 2.52 3.04 -13.74
CA GLY A 184 3.80 2.59 -14.29
C GLY A 184 4.84 3.70 -14.53
N GLY A 185 4.55 4.95 -14.11
CA GLY A 185 5.40 6.11 -14.31
C GLY A 185 6.51 6.24 -13.27
N ILE A 186 7.04 7.47 -13.12
CA ILE A 186 8.22 7.75 -12.29
C ILE A 186 8.01 7.39 -10.81
N LEU A 187 6.83 7.57 -10.24
CA LEU A 187 6.55 7.26 -8.84
C LEU A 187 6.59 5.76 -8.59
N ASP A 188 5.79 4.99 -9.35
CA ASP A 188 5.72 3.55 -9.23
C ASP A 188 7.09 2.89 -9.46
N THR A 189 7.73 3.25 -10.58
CA THR A 189 9.02 2.67 -10.96
C THR A 189 10.10 3.00 -9.95
N SER A 190 10.16 4.24 -9.44
CA SER A 190 11.15 4.64 -8.45
C SER A 190 10.96 3.93 -7.12
N LEU A 191 9.70 3.80 -6.65
CA LEU A 191 9.41 3.10 -5.41
C LEU A 191 9.76 1.61 -5.51
N MET A 192 9.42 0.98 -6.64
CA MET A 192 9.83 -0.39 -6.91
C MET A 192 11.36 -0.53 -6.97
N MET A 193 12.09 0.41 -7.60
CA MET A 193 13.56 0.41 -7.61
C MET A 193 14.17 0.52 -6.22
N TYR A 194 13.58 1.30 -5.33
CA TYR A 194 14.04 1.42 -3.93
C TYR A 194 13.88 0.12 -3.16
N LEU A 195 12.77 -0.60 -3.39
CA LEU A 195 12.46 -1.85 -2.70
C LEU A 195 13.10 -3.08 -3.36
N ASP A 196 13.62 -2.94 -4.58
CA ASP A 196 14.19 -4.01 -5.40
C ASP A 196 15.68 -4.25 -5.07
N THR A 197 15.95 -4.81 -3.92
CA THR A 197 17.32 -5.12 -3.49
C THR A 197 18.01 -6.20 -4.34
N ASP A 198 17.22 -7.06 -4.97
CA ASP A 198 17.69 -8.22 -5.74
C ASP A 198 17.62 -8.03 -7.26
N ASN A 199 17.23 -6.84 -7.73
CA ASN A 199 16.98 -6.52 -9.14
C ASN A 199 15.95 -7.46 -9.84
N LYS A 200 14.86 -7.77 -9.14
CA LYS A 200 13.79 -8.66 -9.62
C LYS A 200 12.51 -7.93 -10.01
N TYR A 201 12.30 -6.71 -9.51
CA TYR A 201 11.04 -5.98 -9.68
C TYR A 201 11.06 -5.08 -10.90
N VAL A 202 12.22 -4.49 -11.23
CA VAL A 202 12.38 -3.53 -12.31
C VAL A 202 13.37 -4.02 -13.36
N ARG A 203 12.96 -4.05 -14.62
CA ARG A 203 13.81 -4.33 -15.80
C ARG A 203 14.55 -3.07 -16.18
N ARG A 204 15.74 -2.86 -15.60
CA ARG A 204 16.51 -1.61 -15.73
C ARG A 204 16.96 -1.31 -17.15
N ASP A 205 17.17 -2.34 -17.95
CA ASP A 205 17.48 -2.27 -19.39
C ASP A 205 16.35 -1.66 -20.23
N LEU A 206 15.10 -1.74 -19.74
CA LEU A 206 13.92 -1.18 -20.40
C LEU A 206 13.61 0.27 -19.99
N LEU A 207 14.31 0.83 -19.01
CA LEU A 207 14.03 2.18 -18.52
C LEU A 207 14.22 3.26 -19.61
N ALA A 208 15.20 3.11 -20.48
CA ALA A 208 15.46 4.10 -21.54
C ALA A 208 14.27 4.31 -22.49
N SER A 209 13.39 3.30 -22.63
CA SER A 209 12.18 3.33 -23.44
C SER A 209 10.87 3.44 -22.65
N ALA A 210 10.95 3.60 -21.32
CA ALA A 210 9.78 3.59 -20.44
C ALA A 210 9.02 4.95 -20.47
N VAL A 211 8.40 5.24 -21.61
CA VAL A 211 7.52 6.39 -21.85
C VAL A 211 6.20 5.87 -22.39
N GLY A 212 5.10 6.33 -21.83
CA GLY A 212 3.75 5.94 -22.21
C GLY A 212 2.87 7.12 -22.61
N ASP A 213 1.58 6.92 -22.43
CA ASP A 213 0.60 7.97 -22.70
C ASP A 213 0.79 9.17 -21.76
N PRO A 214 0.57 10.42 -22.23
CA PRO A 214 0.72 11.60 -21.41
C PRO A 214 -0.30 11.62 -20.28
N VAL A 215 0.10 12.12 -19.11
CA VAL A 215 -0.82 12.39 -18.00
C VAL A 215 -1.81 13.48 -18.44
N ARG A 216 -3.10 13.22 -18.29
CA ARG A 216 -4.17 14.16 -18.61
C ARG A 216 -5.00 14.45 -17.35
N PRO A 217 -5.53 15.67 -17.22
CA PRO A 217 -6.54 15.97 -16.21
C PRO A 217 -7.73 15.00 -16.30
N ARG A 218 -8.31 14.67 -15.15
CA ARG A 218 -9.47 13.76 -15.10
C ARG A 218 -10.60 14.29 -15.99
N GLY A 219 -11.08 13.43 -16.89
CA GLY A 219 -12.17 13.76 -17.84
C GLY A 219 -11.73 14.43 -19.13
N GLN A 220 -10.46 14.82 -19.28
CA GLN A 220 -9.93 15.34 -20.54
C GLN A 220 -9.77 14.22 -21.57
N LYS A 221 -10.44 14.34 -22.70
CA LYS A 221 -10.28 13.42 -23.83
C LYS A 221 -8.96 13.70 -24.57
N PRO A 222 -8.38 12.68 -25.21
CA PRO A 222 -7.25 12.89 -26.11
C PRO A 222 -7.63 13.83 -27.26
N GLU A 223 -6.62 14.53 -27.82
CA GLU A 223 -6.81 15.33 -29.03
C GLU A 223 -7.26 14.45 -30.21
N PRO A 224 -8.07 14.98 -31.13
CA PRO A 224 -8.48 14.25 -32.33
C PRO A 224 -7.25 13.72 -33.10
N GLY A 225 -7.26 12.43 -33.42
CA GLY A 225 -6.15 11.76 -34.11
C GLY A 225 -5.01 11.28 -33.21
N TYR A 226 -5.08 11.49 -31.90
CA TYR A 226 -4.11 10.94 -30.96
C TYR A 226 -4.11 9.39 -31.02
N LYS A 227 -2.92 8.82 -31.21
CA LYS A 227 -2.73 7.36 -31.17
C LYS A 227 -2.12 6.97 -29.83
N PRO A 228 -2.83 6.22 -28.98
CA PRO A 228 -2.29 5.76 -27.70
C PRO A 228 -1.01 4.93 -27.88
N VAL A 229 -0.06 5.10 -26.98
CA VAL A 229 1.14 4.25 -26.89
C VAL A 229 0.75 2.85 -26.45
N ASN A 230 -0.25 2.76 -25.57
CA ASN A 230 -0.85 1.51 -25.08
C ASN A 230 0.21 0.46 -24.59
N ASN A 231 1.17 0.93 -23.81
CA ASN A 231 2.24 0.07 -23.26
C ASN A 231 2.16 -0.08 -21.73
N GLY A 232 1.04 0.30 -21.13
CA GLY A 232 0.84 0.20 -19.69
C GLY A 232 1.55 1.26 -18.85
N ILE A 233 2.00 2.36 -19.47
CA ILE A 233 2.59 3.51 -18.78
C ILE A 233 1.74 4.74 -19.04
N THR A 234 1.48 5.51 -17.99
CA THR A 234 0.95 6.88 -18.10
C THR A 234 2.00 7.85 -17.55
N GLY A 235 2.61 8.61 -18.45
CA GLY A 235 3.72 9.53 -18.18
C GLY A 235 5.08 8.99 -18.60
N ASP A 236 6.11 9.30 -17.84
CA ASP A 236 7.51 9.00 -18.17
C ASP A 236 8.24 8.43 -16.95
N ALA A 237 8.82 7.24 -17.09
CA ALA A 237 9.57 6.55 -16.04
C ALA A 237 11.10 6.54 -16.27
N ARG A 238 11.60 7.15 -17.36
CA ARG A 238 13.03 7.10 -17.73
C ARG A 238 13.97 7.67 -16.67
N ARG A 239 13.51 8.65 -15.90
CA ARG A 239 14.29 9.30 -14.84
C ARG A 239 14.00 8.74 -13.45
N SER A 240 13.41 7.54 -13.36
CA SER A 240 13.17 6.84 -12.09
C SER A 240 14.48 6.47 -11.41
N SER A 241 14.52 6.56 -10.09
CA SER A 241 15.68 6.18 -9.28
C SER A 241 15.26 5.65 -7.90
N ALA A 242 16.11 4.83 -7.30
CA ALA A 242 15.92 4.36 -5.93
C ALA A 242 15.89 5.50 -4.89
N GLU A 243 16.61 6.61 -5.16
CA GLU A 243 16.60 7.80 -4.31
C GLU A 243 15.22 8.47 -4.29
N ILE A 244 14.63 8.69 -5.46
CA ILE A 244 13.25 9.19 -5.58
C ILE A 244 12.30 8.22 -4.89
N GLY A 245 12.49 6.92 -5.08
CA GLY A 245 11.69 5.86 -4.46
C GLY A 245 11.74 5.90 -2.94
N LYS A 246 12.92 6.10 -2.36
CA LYS A 246 13.07 6.26 -0.90
C LYS A 246 12.31 7.48 -0.37
N ARG A 247 12.49 8.63 -1.01
CA ARG A 247 11.77 9.86 -0.64
C ARG A 247 10.26 9.68 -0.71
N PHE A 248 9.79 8.99 -1.74
CA PHE A 248 8.37 8.70 -1.91
C PHE A 248 7.85 7.70 -0.88
N PHE A 249 8.62 6.66 -0.57
CA PHE A 249 8.31 5.71 0.51
C PHE A 249 8.12 6.43 1.84
N ASP A 250 9.09 7.25 2.23
CA ASP A 250 9.03 8.01 3.48
C ASP A 250 7.79 8.93 3.51
N HIS A 251 7.50 9.62 2.41
CA HIS A 251 6.33 10.49 2.28
C HIS A 251 5.00 9.73 2.41
N LYS A 252 4.89 8.55 1.78
CA LYS A 252 3.70 7.68 1.93
C LYS A 252 3.50 7.24 3.37
N VAL A 253 4.55 6.78 4.03
CA VAL A 253 4.52 6.31 5.42
C VAL A 253 4.12 7.45 6.36
N ASP A 254 4.74 8.62 6.22
CA ASP A 254 4.48 9.79 7.07
C ASP A 254 3.04 10.29 6.92
N THR A 255 2.56 10.34 5.69
CA THR A 255 1.18 10.75 5.38
C THR A 255 0.17 9.77 5.99
N ALA A 256 0.39 8.46 5.86
CA ALA A 256 -0.46 7.45 6.47
C ALA A 256 -0.49 7.55 8.01
N VAL A 257 0.69 7.64 8.63
CA VAL A 257 0.81 7.75 10.09
C VAL A 257 0.07 8.98 10.61
N LYS A 258 0.22 10.13 9.92
CA LYS A 258 -0.49 11.36 10.28
C LYS A 258 -2.01 11.19 10.19
N GLN A 259 -2.51 10.60 9.12
CA GLN A 259 -3.94 10.32 8.95
C GLN A 259 -4.47 9.37 10.01
N ILE A 260 -3.79 8.23 10.24
CA ILE A 260 -4.25 7.22 11.21
C ILE A 260 -4.28 7.80 12.62
N LYS A 261 -3.26 8.56 13.04
CA LYS A 261 -3.27 9.25 14.34
C LYS A 261 -4.43 10.23 14.47
N ALA A 262 -4.76 10.99 13.42
CA ALA A 262 -5.90 11.90 13.43
C ALA A 262 -7.24 11.14 13.55
N LEU A 263 -7.40 10.03 12.83
CA LEU A 263 -8.59 9.16 12.92
C LEU A 263 -8.72 8.55 14.32
N GLN A 264 -7.64 8.10 14.93
CA GLN A 264 -7.65 7.56 16.30
C GLN A 264 -7.97 8.63 17.36
N ALA A 265 -7.58 9.89 17.14
CA ALA A 265 -7.86 10.99 18.05
C ALA A 265 -9.32 11.50 17.96
N SER A 266 -10.04 11.20 16.88
CA SER A 266 -11.45 11.60 16.67
C SER A 266 -12.47 10.67 17.35
N ARG A 267 -12.06 10.02 18.45
CA ARG A 267 -12.88 9.08 19.24
C ARG A 267 -13.98 9.78 20.03
#